data_4bd3f96e1cef9cbea486c10170cef2d8
#
_entry.id   4bd3f96e1cef9cbea486c10170cef2d8
#
_cell.length_a   1.000
_cell.length_b   1.000
_cell.length_c   1.000
_cell.angle_alpha   90.00
_cell.angle_beta   90.00
_cell.angle_gamma   90.00
#
_symmetry.space_group_name_H-M   'P 1'
#
loop_
_entity.id
_entity.type
_entity.pdbx_description
1 polymer ?
#
loop_
_entity_poly.entity_id
_entity_poly.type
_entity_poly.pdbx_seq_one_letter_code
_entity_poly.pdbx_strand_id
1 'polypeptide(L)'
;MRKFLAAFVALACPAAFAHDLTSLEDLLTVFGWDFDTAVIEAQKLDDGFYVLFGVGGNIGLSIGEQGVLIVDDQFPQMMPKIKAKINELGGGDIDFAINTHWHFDHAEGNLTLGPEGTWVVSQANSRDMMAESHIINLVAMQYEQESYPEDARAVITFDDRMQFHFNGEQIDLLHFGPAHTTGDTAVIFRGVNAVHFGDVYNAGYPFIDVDNGGDLDGLIAFCSAVLAEIDENTAVIPGHGPVSDYDGLASYIDMLKTVRERIAGMIAEGKDLDAVIAAKPTAEFDTQYGDASGIGFVNRAYTSLVRSGH
;
A
#
# COMPACT_ATOMS: atom_id res chain seq x y z
N MET A 1 36.31 24.42 -54.78
CA MET A 1 36.18 23.30 -53.84
C MET A 1 36.01 23.87 -52.45
N ARG A 2 34.77 23.98 -51.95
CA ARG A 2 34.45 24.48 -50.59
C ARG A 2 34.28 23.26 -49.71
N LYS A 3 35.13 23.14 -48.69
CA LYS A 3 35.03 22.10 -47.63
C LYS A 3 33.97 22.50 -46.65
N PHE A 4 32.87 21.74 -46.52
CA PHE A 4 31.92 21.83 -45.44
C PHE A 4 32.48 21.12 -44.19
N LEU A 5 32.69 21.88 -43.13
CA LEU A 5 33.03 21.34 -41.82
C LEU A 5 31.70 21.09 -41.10
N ALA A 6 31.34 19.82 -40.90
CA ALA A 6 30.20 19.43 -40.04
C ALA A 6 30.63 19.49 -38.58
N ALA A 7 30.06 20.44 -37.85
CA ALA A 7 30.21 20.51 -36.39
C ALA A 7 29.28 19.44 -35.74
N PHE A 8 29.87 18.44 -35.12
CA PHE A 8 29.16 17.53 -34.21
C PHE A 8 28.87 18.28 -32.91
N VAL A 9 27.61 18.63 -32.69
CA VAL A 9 27.13 19.04 -31.36
C VAL A 9 26.89 17.78 -30.57
N ALA A 10 27.78 17.45 -29.65
CA ALA A 10 27.55 16.42 -28.65
C ALA A 10 26.48 16.94 -27.68
N LEU A 11 25.24 16.41 -27.76
CA LEU A 11 24.28 16.57 -26.69
C LEU A 11 24.83 15.83 -25.47
N ALA A 12 25.26 16.59 -24.46
CA ALA A 12 25.51 16.02 -23.14
C ALA A 12 24.14 15.60 -22.57
N CYS A 13 23.94 14.28 -22.49
CA CYS A 13 22.88 13.69 -21.70
C CYS A 13 23.11 14.13 -20.24
N PRO A 14 22.14 14.73 -19.53
CA PRO A 14 22.32 14.97 -18.12
C PRO A 14 22.56 13.64 -17.43
N ALA A 15 23.67 13.53 -16.68
CA ALA A 15 23.93 12.38 -15.85
C ALA A 15 22.75 12.22 -14.89
N ALA A 16 22.01 11.12 -15.03
CA ALA A 16 21.08 10.70 -14.01
C ALA A 16 21.92 10.55 -12.74
N PHE A 17 21.62 11.34 -11.72
CA PHE A 17 22.14 11.11 -10.39
C PHE A 17 21.61 9.74 -9.96
N ALA A 18 22.47 8.72 -9.96
CA ALA A 18 22.18 7.48 -9.30
C ALA A 18 22.12 7.84 -7.80
N HIS A 19 20.93 7.91 -7.23
CA HIS A 19 20.77 7.88 -5.79
C HIS A 19 21.24 6.50 -5.33
N ASP A 20 22.16 6.45 -4.37
CA ASP A 20 22.49 5.19 -3.72
C ASP A 20 21.21 4.62 -3.09
N LEU A 21 20.98 3.32 -3.28
CA LEU A 21 19.81 2.65 -2.72
C LEU A 21 19.86 2.74 -1.19
N THR A 22 18.71 3.04 -0.59
CA THR A 22 18.54 3.11 0.86
C THR A 22 18.56 1.69 1.43
N SER A 23 19.37 1.45 2.45
CA SER A 23 19.34 0.17 3.16
C SER A 23 18.06 0.01 3.98
N LEU A 24 17.68 -1.24 4.33
CA LEU A 24 16.56 -1.48 5.24
C LEU A 24 16.79 -0.77 6.59
N GLU A 25 18.00 -0.75 7.13
CA GLU A 25 18.34 -0.08 8.40
C GLU A 25 18.08 1.43 8.34
N ASP A 26 18.49 2.08 7.23
CA ASP A 26 18.24 3.51 7.03
C ASP A 26 16.75 3.80 6.86
N LEU A 27 16.03 2.95 6.12
CA LEU A 27 14.60 3.04 5.92
C LEU A 27 13.84 2.92 7.24
N LEU A 28 14.18 1.93 8.08
CA LEU A 28 13.60 1.75 9.41
C LEU A 28 13.85 3.00 10.29
N THR A 29 15.06 3.57 10.20
CA THR A 29 15.40 4.79 10.94
C THR A 29 14.54 5.98 10.51
N VAL A 30 14.30 6.16 9.22
CA VAL A 30 13.47 7.25 8.67
C VAL A 30 12.02 7.12 9.11
N PHE A 31 11.47 5.91 9.10
CA PHE A 31 10.09 5.65 9.54
C PHE A 31 9.95 5.56 11.07
N GLY A 32 11.05 5.57 11.81
CA GLY A 32 11.04 5.39 13.27
C GLY A 32 10.63 3.96 13.68
N TRP A 33 10.89 2.99 12.84
CA TRP A 33 10.59 1.58 13.05
C TRP A 33 11.76 0.86 13.73
N ASP A 34 11.45 0.08 14.75
CA ASP A 34 12.43 -0.68 15.52
C ASP A 34 11.86 -2.06 15.85
N PHE A 35 12.36 -3.08 15.18
CA PHE A 35 11.90 -4.46 15.37
C PHE A 35 12.13 -4.99 16.77
N ASP A 36 13.18 -4.55 17.48
CA ASP A 36 13.54 -5.06 18.80
C ASP A 36 12.57 -4.55 19.87
N THR A 37 12.28 -3.26 19.84
CA THR A 37 11.44 -2.59 20.85
C THR A 37 9.95 -2.56 20.52
N ALA A 38 9.57 -2.77 19.25
CA ALA A 38 8.18 -2.78 18.82
C ALA A 38 7.35 -3.81 19.57
N VAL A 39 6.10 -3.42 19.88
CA VAL A 39 5.09 -4.29 20.50
C VAL A 39 3.94 -4.43 19.52
N ILE A 40 3.38 -5.63 19.41
CA ILE A 40 2.13 -5.83 18.67
C ILE A 40 0.96 -5.48 19.58
N GLU A 41 0.27 -4.39 19.23
CA GLU A 41 -0.99 -4.00 19.87
C GLU A 41 -2.17 -4.61 19.12
N ALA A 42 -3.29 -4.86 19.82
CA ALA A 42 -4.48 -5.43 19.21
C ALA A 42 -5.71 -4.59 19.56
N GLN A 43 -6.47 -4.20 18.55
CA GLN A 43 -7.80 -3.60 18.70
C GLN A 43 -8.85 -4.64 18.31
N LYS A 44 -9.73 -5.00 19.24
CA LYS A 44 -10.86 -5.88 18.95
C LYS A 44 -11.95 -5.07 18.24
N LEU A 45 -12.42 -5.56 17.10
CA LEU A 45 -13.57 -5.00 16.38
C LEU A 45 -14.83 -5.84 16.58
N ASP A 46 -14.68 -7.19 16.63
CA ASP A 46 -15.78 -8.11 16.92
C ASP A 46 -15.24 -9.38 17.58
N ASP A 47 -16.12 -10.33 17.96
CA ASP A 47 -15.72 -11.61 18.48
C ASP A 47 -14.91 -12.39 17.43
N GLY A 48 -13.67 -12.75 17.80
CA GLY A 48 -12.73 -13.41 16.91
C GLY A 48 -12.13 -12.52 15.81
N PHE A 49 -12.44 -11.20 15.77
CA PHE A 49 -11.87 -10.31 14.78
C PHE A 49 -11.13 -9.11 15.41
N TYR A 50 -9.88 -8.90 14.98
CA TYR A 50 -8.98 -7.90 15.53
C TYR A 50 -8.21 -7.18 14.41
N VAL A 51 -7.71 -5.98 14.73
CA VAL A 51 -6.65 -5.30 13.96
C VAL A 51 -5.39 -5.30 14.82
N LEU A 52 -4.29 -5.79 14.26
CA LEU A 52 -2.98 -5.74 14.92
C LEU A 52 -2.17 -4.58 14.36
N PHE A 53 -1.50 -3.85 15.25
CA PHE A 53 -0.60 -2.75 14.95
C PHE A 53 0.81 -3.12 15.38
N GLY A 54 1.79 -2.83 14.53
CA GLY A 54 3.20 -3.15 14.78
C GLY A 54 4.14 -2.28 13.97
N VAL A 55 5.18 -2.88 13.39
CA VAL A 55 6.06 -2.24 12.42
C VAL A 55 5.60 -2.59 11.02
N GLY A 56 5.34 -1.60 10.17
CA GLY A 56 4.75 -1.79 8.85
C GLY A 56 3.24 -1.63 8.86
N GLY A 57 2.56 -2.26 7.92
CA GLY A 57 1.12 -2.15 7.73
C GLY A 57 0.30 -2.78 8.85
N ASN A 58 -0.95 -2.32 8.98
CA ASN A 58 -1.93 -2.93 9.86
C ASN A 58 -2.27 -4.34 9.40
N ILE A 59 -2.52 -5.24 10.35
CA ILE A 59 -2.91 -6.62 10.06
C ILE A 59 -4.36 -6.84 10.47
N GLY A 60 -5.22 -7.26 9.54
CA GLY A 60 -6.54 -7.80 9.86
C GLY A 60 -6.39 -9.25 10.37
N LEU A 61 -7.03 -9.61 11.47
CA LEU A 61 -6.90 -10.95 12.08
C LEU A 61 -8.27 -11.55 12.37
N SER A 62 -8.56 -12.71 11.77
CA SER A 62 -9.73 -13.55 12.07
C SER A 62 -9.30 -14.84 12.75
N ILE A 63 -9.87 -15.11 13.94
CA ILE A 63 -9.67 -16.32 14.73
C ILE A 63 -11.01 -17.00 14.93
N GLY A 64 -11.12 -18.30 14.63
CA GLY A 64 -12.33 -19.09 14.85
C GLY A 64 -12.09 -20.59 14.81
N GLU A 65 -13.16 -21.37 14.74
CA GLU A 65 -13.09 -22.84 14.78
C GLU A 65 -12.35 -23.46 13.58
N GLN A 66 -12.31 -22.77 12.44
CA GLN A 66 -11.64 -23.26 11.23
C GLN A 66 -10.15 -22.89 11.20
N GLY A 67 -9.68 -22.00 12.10
CA GLY A 67 -8.27 -21.61 12.20
C GLY A 67 -8.06 -20.11 12.23
N VAL A 68 -6.90 -19.68 11.71
CA VAL A 68 -6.44 -18.30 11.71
C VAL A 68 -6.24 -17.79 10.27
N LEU A 69 -6.85 -16.65 9.95
CA LEU A 69 -6.63 -15.91 8.72
C LEU A 69 -6.14 -14.52 9.05
N ILE A 70 -5.08 -14.07 8.38
CA ILE A 70 -4.59 -12.71 8.47
C ILE A 70 -4.70 -11.99 7.12
N VAL A 71 -4.84 -10.67 7.17
CA VAL A 71 -4.71 -9.75 6.03
C VAL A 71 -3.48 -8.90 6.28
N ASP A 72 -2.47 -9.04 5.42
CA ASP A 72 -1.10 -8.56 5.55
C ASP A 72 -0.32 -9.21 6.69
N ASP A 73 1.02 -9.07 6.67
CA ASP A 73 1.90 -9.84 7.56
C ASP A 73 3.20 -9.10 7.94
N GLN A 74 3.34 -7.83 7.54
CA GLN A 74 4.47 -6.98 7.90
C GLN A 74 5.83 -7.57 7.46
N PHE A 75 6.76 -7.70 8.41
CA PHE A 75 8.13 -8.16 8.20
C PHE A 75 8.39 -9.53 8.85
N PRO A 76 9.32 -10.34 8.30
CA PRO A 76 9.70 -11.62 8.91
C PRO A 76 10.24 -11.45 10.33
N GLN A 77 10.91 -10.32 10.65
CA GLN A 77 11.41 -10.03 11.99
C GLN A 77 10.27 -9.81 13.02
N MET A 78 9.09 -9.41 12.56
CA MET A 78 7.91 -9.23 13.42
C MET A 78 7.11 -10.51 13.64
N MET A 79 7.28 -11.55 12.80
CA MET A 79 6.51 -12.80 12.88
C MET A 79 6.50 -13.46 14.27
N PRO A 80 7.62 -13.55 15.01
CA PRO A 80 7.58 -14.12 16.36
C PRO A 80 6.65 -13.36 17.31
N LYS A 81 6.59 -12.03 17.19
CA LYS A 81 5.74 -11.16 18.02
C LYS A 81 4.29 -11.23 17.57
N ILE A 82 4.03 -11.26 16.27
CA ILE A 82 2.69 -11.42 15.67
C ILE A 82 2.08 -12.75 16.12
N LYS A 83 2.80 -13.87 15.95
CA LYS A 83 2.35 -15.20 16.37
C LYS A 83 2.12 -15.28 17.88
N ALA A 84 2.98 -14.66 18.70
CA ALA A 84 2.78 -14.59 20.15
C ALA A 84 1.48 -13.86 20.50
N LYS A 85 1.17 -12.74 19.80
CA LYS A 85 -0.08 -12.00 19.99
C LYS A 85 -1.29 -12.80 19.54
N ILE A 86 -1.24 -13.49 18.41
CA ILE A 86 -2.31 -14.38 17.94
C ILE A 86 -2.60 -15.47 18.97
N ASN A 87 -1.56 -16.11 19.52
CA ASN A 87 -1.70 -17.11 20.58
C ASN A 87 -2.31 -16.53 21.87
N GLU A 88 -1.92 -15.30 22.27
CA GLU A 88 -2.51 -14.59 23.42
C GLU A 88 -4.01 -14.36 23.24
N LEU A 89 -4.45 -14.09 21.98
CA LEU A 89 -5.85 -13.88 21.62
C LEU A 89 -6.64 -15.18 21.41
N GLY A 90 -5.98 -16.34 21.54
CA GLY A 90 -6.61 -17.67 21.46
C GLY A 90 -6.52 -18.32 20.07
N GLY A 91 -5.75 -17.74 19.14
CA GLY A 91 -5.45 -18.33 17.84
C GLY A 91 -4.33 -19.38 17.92
N GLY A 92 -4.14 -20.10 16.82
CA GLY A 92 -3.06 -21.06 16.61
C GLY A 92 -2.12 -20.64 15.49
N ASP A 93 -1.66 -21.62 14.70
CA ASP A 93 -0.88 -21.37 13.50
C ASP A 93 -1.72 -20.63 12.46
N ILE A 94 -1.05 -19.86 11.60
CA ILE A 94 -1.71 -19.05 10.57
C ILE A 94 -2.00 -19.96 9.36
N ASP A 95 -3.27 -20.20 9.06
CA ASP A 95 -3.70 -21.02 7.93
C ASP A 95 -3.66 -20.26 6.61
N PHE A 96 -4.14 -19.00 6.63
CA PHE A 96 -4.19 -18.14 5.46
C PHE A 96 -3.59 -16.77 5.75
N ALA A 97 -2.79 -16.26 4.78
CA ALA A 97 -2.32 -14.88 4.73
C ALA A 97 -2.77 -14.26 3.40
N ILE A 98 -3.60 -13.22 3.45
CA ILE A 98 -4.06 -12.48 2.28
C ILE A 98 -3.23 -11.20 2.21
N ASN A 99 -2.43 -11.01 1.15
CA ASN A 99 -1.71 -9.76 0.96
C ASN A 99 -2.59 -8.76 0.21
N THR A 100 -2.75 -7.56 0.78
CA THR A 100 -3.45 -6.46 0.10
C THR A 100 -2.71 -5.99 -1.12
N HIS A 101 -1.38 -5.96 -1.05
CA HIS A 101 -0.48 -5.64 -2.15
C HIS A 101 0.92 -6.22 -1.87
N TRP A 102 1.90 -5.93 -2.74
CA TRP A 102 3.19 -6.60 -2.74
C TRP A 102 4.30 -5.90 -1.95
N HIS A 103 4.09 -4.68 -1.42
CA HIS A 103 5.15 -3.93 -0.72
C HIS A 103 5.64 -4.64 0.54
N PHE A 104 6.93 -4.40 0.82
CA PHE A 104 7.74 -5.06 1.84
C PHE A 104 7.14 -5.03 3.24
N ASP A 105 6.55 -3.92 3.62
CA ASP A 105 6.00 -3.71 4.97
C ASP A 105 4.57 -4.27 5.16
N HIS A 106 4.03 -4.91 4.13
CA HIS A 106 2.75 -5.63 4.13
C HIS A 106 2.90 -7.11 3.84
N ALA A 107 3.92 -7.52 3.06
CA ALA A 107 3.99 -8.87 2.50
C ALA A 107 5.32 -9.59 2.75
N GLU A 108 6.35 -8.99 3.37
CA GLU A 108 7.61 -9.69 3.64
C GLU A 108 7.49 -10.80 4.70
N GLY A 109 6.46 -10.75 5.57
CA GLY A 109 6.15 -11.87 6.46
C GLY A 109 5.92 -13.19 5.74
N ASN A 110 5.56 -13.16 4.46
CA ASN A 110 5.48 -14.31 3.57
C ASN A 110 6.78 -15.13 3.54
N LEU A 111 7.96 -14.47 3.68
CA LEU A 111 9.26 -15.14 3.74
C LEU A 111 9.38 -16.12 4.93
N THR A 112 8.56 -15.93 5.96
CA THR A 112 8.44 -16.86 7.08
C THR A 112 7.24 -17.78 6.90
N LEU A 113 6.09 -17.24 6.55
CA LEU A 113 4.81 -17.95 6.54
C LEU A 113 4.72 -18.99 5.43
N GLY A 114 5.18 -18.67 4.22
CA GLY A 114 5.12 -19.58 3.08
C GLY A 114 5.91 -20.88 3.31
N PRO A 115 7.20 -20.82 3.71
CA PRO A 115 7.98 -22.01 4.06
C PRO A 115 7.40 -22.82 5.24
N GLU A 116 6.63 -22.20 6.12
CA GLU A 116 5.93 -22.90 7.22
C GLU A 116 4.63 -23.58 6.80
N GLY A 117 4.14 -23.32 5.56
CA GLY A 117 2.98 -23.95 4.97
C GLY A 117 1.68 -23.15 5.04
N THR A 118 1.74 -21.88 5.42
CA THR A 118 0.60 -20.95 5.33
C THR A 118 0.18 -20.78 3.88
N TRP A 119 -1.12 -20.79 3.59
CA TRP A 119 -1.65 -20.51 2.27
C TRP A 119 -1.66 -19.00 2.01
N VAL A 120 -0.68 -18.53 1.24
CA VAL A 120 -0.60 -17.13 0.83
C VAL A 120 -1.52 -16.88 -0.37
N VAL A 121 -2.29 -15.80 -0.28
CA VAL A 121 -3.30 -15.38 -1.28
C VAL A 121 -3.04 -13.93 -1.68
N SER A 122 -3.07 -13.62 -2.97
CA SER A 122 -3.00 -12.23 -3.45
C SER A 122 -3.71 -12.04 -4.79
N GLN A 123 -3.89 -10.80 -5.19
CA GLN A 123 -4.21 -10.49 -6.57
C GLN A 123 -3.04 -10.90 -7.49
N ALA A 124 -3.33 -11.31 -8.74
CA ALA A 124 -2.34 -11.89 -9.64
C ALA A 124 -1.14 -10.98 -9.89
N ASN A 125 -1.36 -9.66 -10.11
CA ASN A 125 -0.26 -8.71 -10.34
C ASN A 125 0.65 -8.57 -9.10
N SER A 126 0.11 -8.66 -7.87
CA SER A 126 0.95 -8.64 -6.65
C SER A 126 1.89 -9.84 -6.61
N ARG A 127 1.41 -11.05 -6.98
CA ARG A 127 2.28 -12.23 -7.10
C ARG A 127 3.37 -12.02 -8.15
N ASP A 128 3.01 -11.46 -9.32
CA ASP A 128 3.97 -11.22 -10.41
C ASP A 128 5.03 -10.19 -9.99
N MET A 129 4.64 -9.13 -9.27
CA MET A 129 5.57 -8.16 -8.72
C MET A 129 6.52 -8.79 -7.69
N MET A 130 6.07 -9.69 -6.83
CA MET A 130 6.93 -10.44 -5.90
C MET A 130 7.94 -11.36 -6.59
N ALA A 131 7.75 -11.68 -7.88
CA ALA A 131 8.63 -12.59 -8.62
C ALA A 131 9.95 -11.95 -9.08
N GLU A 132 10.03 -10.63 -9.11
CA GLU A 132 11.20 -9.86 -9.55
C GLU A 132 11.56 -8.81 -8.48
N SER A 133 12.81 -8.31 -8.51
CA SER A 133 13.22 -7.20 -7.64
C SER A 133 12.73 -5.88 -8.21
N HIS A 134 12.24 -4.98 -7.38
CA HIS A 134 11.72 -3.68 -7.76
C HIS A 134 12.28 -2.55 -6.90
N ILE A 135 12.51 -1.38 -7.53
CA ILE A 135 12.85 -0.17 -6.80
C ILE A 135 11.56 0.58 -6.44
N ILE A 136 11.32 0.73 -5.15
CA ILE A 136 10.26 1.57 -4.60
C ILE A 136 10.83 2.98 -4.40
N ASN A 137 10.29 3.94 -5.16
CA ASN A 137 10.76 5.32 -5.16
C ASN A 137 9.91 6.19 -4.22
N LEU A 138 10.36 6.33 -2.98
CA LEU A 138 9.73 7.13 -1.93
C LEU A 138 10.08 8.63 -2.05
N VAL A 139 10.50 9.09 -3.23
CA VAL A 139 10.90 10.47 -3.58
C VAL A 139 12.19 10.91 -2.88
N ALA A 140 12.22 10.95 -1.55
CA ALA A 140 13.40 11.32 -0.78
C ALA A 140 14.44 10.18 -0.68
N MET A 141 14.02 8.94 -0.95
CA MET A 141 14.84 7.73 -0.89
C MET A 141 14.35 6.69 -1.89
N GLN A 142 15.22 5.74 -2.24
CA GLN A 142 14.89 4.62 -3.11
C GLN A 142 15.27 3.32 -2.39
N TYR A 143 14.30 2.43 -2.23
CA TYR A 143 14.48 1.13 -1.60
C TYR A 143 14.30 0.03 -2.64
N GLU A 144 15.23 -0.90 -2.72
CA GLU A 144 15.11 -2.10 -3.56
C GLU A 144 14.48 -3.22 -2.72
N GLN A 145 13.26 -3.59 -3.10
CA GLN A 145 12.63 -4.80 -2.59
C GLN A 145 13.07 -5.97 -3.44
N GLU A 146 13.77 -6.91 -2.82
CA GLU A 146 14.23 -8.13 -3.47
C GLU A 146 13.08 -9.05 -3.87
N SER A 147 13.30 -9.84 -4.93
CA SER A 147 12.33 -10.86 -5.34
C SER A 147 12.12 -11.92 -4.26
N TYR A 148 10.88 -12.37 -4.09
CA TYR A 148 10.57 -13.43 -3.14
C TYR A 148 10.85 -14.82 -3.74
N PRO A 149 11.36 -15.78 -2.95
CA PRO A 149 11.45 -17.17 -3.37
C PRO A 149 10.04 -17.74 -3.65
N GLU A 150 9.96 -18.80 -4.45
CA GLU A 150 8.67 -19.34 -4.91
C GLU A 150 7.75 -19.77 -3.78
N ASP A 151 8.29 -20.29 -2.69
CA ASP A 151 7.55 -20.73 -1.51
C ASP A 151 7.08 -19.59 -0.59
N ALA A 152 7.49 -18.35 -0.86
CA ALA A 152 7.00 -17.14 -0.19
C ALA A 152 6.02 -16.31 -1.04
N ARG A 153 5.73 -16.76 -2.29
CA ARG A 153 4.76 -16.08 -3.16
C ARG A 153 3.37 -16.66 -2.96
N ALA A 154 2.34 -15.87 -3.26
CA ALA A 154 0.97 -16.33 -3.21
C ALA A 154 0.76 -17.60 -4.05
N VAL A 155 0.25 -18.67 -3.45
CA VAL A 155 -0.09 -19.92 -4.14
C VAL A 155 -1.53 -19.92 -4.65
N ILE A 156 -2.36 -18.99 -4.15
CA ILE A 156 -3.73 -18.77 -4.60
C ILE A 156 -3.81 -17.33 -5.11
N THR A 157 -4.20 -17.16 -6.37
CA THR A 157 -4.34 -15.84 -6.98
C THR A 157 -5.71 -15.66 -7.60
N PHE A 158 -6.13 -14.42 -7.76
CA PHE A 158 -7.35 -14.03 -8.44
C PHE A 158 -7.12 -12.78 -9.30
N ASP A 159 -7.98 -12.57 -10.28
CA ASP A 159 -7.93 -11.38 -11.15
C ASP A 159 -8.71 -10.21 -10.52
N ASP A 160 -10.05 -10.26 -10.57
CA ASP A 160 -10.88 -9.13 -10.13
C ASP A 160 -11.55 -9.38 -8.78
N ARG A 161 -12.02 -10.62 -8.53
CA ARG A 161 -12.79 -10.96 -7.32
C ARG A 161 -12.50 -12.39 -6.86
N MET A 162 -12.47 -12.57 -5.54
CA MET A 162 -12.48 -13.87 -4.89
C MET A 162 -13.34 -13.82 -3.64
N GLN A 163 -13.88 -14.94 -3.22
CA GLN A 163 -14.68 -15.05 -2.01
C GLN A 163 -14.20 -16.22 -1.15
N PHE A 164 -13.96 -15.92 0.12
CA PHE A 164 -13.71 -16.91 1.15
C PHE A 164 -14.96 -17.11 2.01
N HIS A 165 -15.12 -18.33 2.53
CA HIS A 165 -16.03 -18.65 3.61
C HIS A 165 -15.20 -19.29 4.74
N PHE A 166 -14.87 -18.51 5.76
CA PHE A 166 -13.95 -18.90 6.81
C PHE A 166 -14.37 -18.33 8.16
N ASN A 167 -14.32 -19.12 9.21
CA ASN A 167 -14.74 -18.75 10.58
C ASN A 167 -16.19 -18.23 10.67
N GLY A 168 -17.08 -18.73 9.82
CA GLY A 168 -18.46 -18.26 9.74
C GLY A 168 -18.67 -16.96 8.97
N GLU A 169 -17.57 -16.36 8.47
CA GLU A 169 -17.58 -15.13 7.67
C GLU A 169 -17.66 -15.42 6.18
N GLN A 170 -18.32 -14.51 5.45
CA GLN A 170 -18.10 -14.30 4.03
C GLN A 170 -17.09 -13.16 3.90
N ILE A 171 -15.95 -13.44 3.26
CA ILE A 171 -14.85 -12.51 3.06
C ILE A 171 -14.71 -12.29 1.56
N ASP A 172 -14.98 -11.07 1.10
CA ASP A 172 -14.85 -10.70 -0.31
C ASP A 172 -13.52 -10.00 -0.55
N LEU A 173 -12.73 -10.52 -1.48
CA LEU A 173 -11.50 -9.90 -1.99
C LEU A 173 -11.83 -9.19 -3.30
N LEU A 174 -11.59 -7.89 -3.36
CA LEU A 174 -11.97 -7.05 -4.49
C LEU A 174 -10.77 -6.29 -5.03
N HIS A 175 -10.56 -6.37 -6.34
CA HIS A 175 -9.60 -5.58 -7.09
C HIS A 175 -10.35 -4.72 -8.12
N PHE A 176 -10.03 -3.44 -8.21
CA PHE A 176 -10.68 -2.49 -9.11
C PHE A 176 -9.71 -1.83 -10.11
N GLY A 177 -8.55 -2.44 -10.31
CA GLY A 177 -7.47 -1.94 -11.15
C GLY A 177 -6.35 -1.28 -10.33
N PRO A 178 -5.30 -0.81 -11.04
CA PRO A 178 -4.16 -0.14 -10.40
C PRO A 178 -4.59 1.08 -9.59
N ALA A 179 -4.03 1.21 -8.37
CA ALA A 179 -4.31 2.29 -7.44
C ALA A 179 -3.02 2.74 -6.71
N HIS A 180 -2.75 2.22 -5.52
CA HIS A 180 -1.47 2.40 -4.82
C HIS A 180 -0.35 1.64 -5.55
N THR A 181 -0.65 0.40 -5.94
CA THR A 181 0.16 -0.47 -6.82
C THR A 181 -0.67 -0.98 -8.00
N THR A 182 -0.19 -2.01 -8.70
CA THR A 182 -0.97 -2.67 -9.77
C THR A 182 -1.85 -3.82 -9.29
N GLY A 183 -1.66 -4.30 -8.05
CA GLY A 183 -2.30 -5.51 -7.52
C GLY A 183 -3.04 -5.31 -6.21
N ASP A 184 -3.55 -4.10 -5.95
CA ASP A 184 -4.22 -3.78 -4.68
C ASP A 184 -5.51 -4.55 -4.49
N THR A 185 -5.77 -4.97 -3.25
CA THR A 185 -6.94 -5.75 -2.84
C THR A 185 -7.60 -5.10 -1.64
N ALA A 186 -8.90 -4.80 -1.74
CA ALA A 186 -9.75 -4.56 -0.57
C ALA A 186 -10.32 -5.88 -0.08
N VAL A 187 -10.26 -6.11 1.24
CA VAL A 187 -10.76 -7.34 1.88
C VAL A 187 -11.93 -6.98 2.78
N ILE A 188 -13.16 -7.37 2.39
CA ILE A 188 -14.40 -7.03 3.11
C ILE A 188 -14.87 -8.25 3.91
N PHE A 189 -15.00 -8.10 5.21
CA PHE A 189 -15.57 -9.06 6.15
C PHE A 189 -17.05 -8.70 6.36
N ARG A 190 -17.95 -9.44 5.72
CA ARG A 190 -19.39 -9.07 5.63
C ARG A 190 -20.12 -9.20 6.96
N GLY A 191 -19.83 -10.22 7.77
CA GLY A 191 -20.48 -10.43 9.08
C GLY A 191 -19.96 -9.46 10.14
N VAL A 192 -18.66 -9.27 10.21
CA VAL A 192 -18.00 -8.28 11.09
C VAL A 192 -18.33 -6.85 10.68
N ASN A 193 -18.71 -6.64 9.42
CA ASN A 193 -18.89 -5.31 8.80
C ASN A 193 -17.61 -4.47 8.88
N ALA A 194 -16.50 -5.01 8.37
CA ALA A 194 -15.21 -4.34 8.30
C ALA A 194 -14.58 -4.49 6.92
N VAL A 195 -13.76 -3.53 6.51
CA VAL A 195 -12.98 -3.60 5.27
C VAL A 195 -11.53 -3.21 5.54
N HIS A 196 -10.58 -4.01 5.03
CA HIS A 196 -9.16 -3.71 5.03
C HIS A 196 -8.75 -3.23 3.63
N PHE A 197 -8.12 -2.06 3.56
CA PHE A 197 -7.80 -1.40 2.30
C PHE A 197 -6.34 -1.58 1.86
N GLY A 198 -5.45 -2.04 2.75
CA GLY A 198 -4.03 -1.83 2.53
C GLY A 198 -3.75 -0.34 2.28
N ASP A 199 -2.73 -0.05 1.50
CA ASP A 199 -2.25 1.32 1.26
C ASP A 199 -3.05 2.14 0.24
N VAL A 200 -4.14 1.58 -0.31
CA VAL A 200 -5.11 2.36 -1.08
C VAL A 200 -5.79 3.41 -0.19
N TYR A 201 -5.92 3.14 1.12
CA TYR A 201 -6.38 4.10 2.12
C TYR A 201 -5.44 4.11 3.32
N ASN A 202 -4.93 5.29 3.68
CA ASN A 202 -4.07 5.54 4.83
C ASN A 202 -4.63 6.66 5.70
N ALA A 203 -4.32 6.65 7.00
CA ALA A 203 -4.72 7.73 7.90
C ALA A 203 -4.04 9.08 7.58
N GLY A 204 -3.01 9.07 6.73
CA GLY A 204 -2.31 10.24 6.19
C GLY A 204 -2.50 10.39 4.69
N TYR A 205 -1.65 11.20 4.06
CA TYR A 205 -1.58 11.25 2.60
C TYR A 205 -1.10 9.92 2.02
N PRO A 206 -1.62 9.49 0.83
CA PRO A 206 -1.17 8.26 0.21
C PRO A 206 0.23 8.37 -0.39
N PHE A 207 0.98 7.30 -0.34
CA PHE A 207 2.03 7.02 -1.31
C PHE A 207 1.38 6.37 -2.55
N ILE A 208 1.84 6.73 -3.74
CA ILE A 208 1.42 6.12 -5.01
C ILE A 208 2.69 5.62 -5.70
N ASP A 209 2.81 4.33 -5.88
CA ASP A 209 3.99 3.74 -6.51
C ASP A 209 3.91 3.85 -8.04
N VAL A 210 3.96 5.09 -8.52
CA VAL A 210 3.81 5.41 -9.94
C VAL A 210 4.86 4.71 -10.80
N ASP A 211 6.07 4.49 -10.26
CA ASP A 211 7.16 3.88 -11.02
C ASP A 211 6.92 2.40 -11.28
N ASN A 212 6.17 1.73 -10.40
CA ASN A 212 5.74 0.34 -10.53
C ASN A 212 4.25 0.21 -10.92
N GLY A 213 3.64 1.26 -11.48
CA GLY A 213 2.33 1.21 -12.12
C GLY A 213 1.16 1.67 -11.25
N GLY A 214 1.40 2.22 -10.06
CA GLY A 214 0.38 2.91 -9.27
C GLY A 214 -0.17 4.14 -10.00
N ASP A 215 -1.44 4.49 -9.76
CA ASP A 215 -2.16 5.55 -10.47
C ASP A 215 -3.11 6.33 -9.55
N LEU A 216 -3.07 7.68 -9.61
CA LEU A 216 -3.90 8.54 -8.77
C LEU A 216 -5.39 8.45 -9.12
N ASP A 217 -5.74 8.45 -10.40
CA ASP A 217 -7.12 8.36 -10.84
C ASP A 217 -7.69 6.97 -10.51
N GLY A 218 -6.85 5.93 -10.65
CA GLY A 218 -7.16 4.58 -10.22
C GLY A 218 -7.38 4.49 -8.71
N LEU A 219 -6.54 5.12 -7.88
CA LEU A 219 -6.69 5.15 -6.43
C LEU A 219 -8.02 5.79 -6.01
N ILE A 220 -8.40 6.91 -6.64
CA ILE A 220 -9.69 7.57 -6.42
C ILE A 220 -10.86 6.66 -6.84
N ALA A 221 -10.73 5.99 -7.98
CA ALA A 221 -11.75 5.08 -8.50
C ALA A 221 -11.91 3.85 -7.58
N PHE A 222 -10.80 3.26 -7.13
CA PHE A 222 -10.78 2.11 -6.23
C PHE A 222 -11.46 2.43 -4.90
N CYS A 223 -11.05 3.52 -4.22
CA CYS A 223 -11.70 3.97 -2.98
C CYS A 223 -13.20 4.20 -3.18
N SER A 224 -13.58 4.84 -4.29
CA SER A 224 -15.00 5.13 -4.59
C SER A 224 -15.82 3.86 -4.86
N ALA A 225 -15.21 2.86 -5.51
CA ALA A 225 -15.85 1.57 -5.77
C ALA A 225 -16.05 0.78 -4.46
N VAL A 226 -15.05 0.75 -3.59
CA VAL A 226 -15.18 0.07 -2.28
C VAL A 226 -16.19 0.80 -1.38
N LEU A 227 -16.20 2.14 -1.39
CA LEU A 227 -17.20 2.93 -0.63
C LEU A 227 -18.64 2.55 -1.02
N ALA A 228 -18.88 2.18 -2.28
CA ALA A 228 -20.20 1.73 -2.75
C ALA A 228 -20.55 0.27 -2.36
N GLU A 229 -19.57 -0.52 -1.90
CA GLU A 229 -19.75 -1.92 -1.45
C GLU A 229 -19.99 -2.04 0.07
N ILE A 230 -19.85 -0.94 0.82
CA ILE A 230 -19.90 -0.88 2.29
C ILE A 230 -21.01 0.08 2.74
N ASP A 231 -21.30 0.10 4.04
CA ASP A 231 -22.32 0.98 4.63
C ASP A 231 -21.72 1.91 5.71
N GLU A 232 -22.56 2.82 6.22
CA GLU A 232 -22.21 3.86 7.19
C GLU A 232 -21.68 3.33 8.54
N ASN A 233 -21.90 2.05 8.85
CA ASN A 233 -21.46 1.41 10.10
C ASN A 233 -20.21 0.56 9.88
N THR A 234 -19.68 0.49 8.66
CA THR A 234 -18.51 -0.33 8.33
C THR A 234 -17.25 0.23 8.98
N ALA A 235 -16.52 -0.59 9.72
CA ALA A 235 -15.18 -0.26 10.19
C ALA A 235 -14.19 -0.29 9.01
N VAL A 236 -13.45 0.79 8.81
CA VAL A 236 -12.49 0.93 7.71
C VAL A 236 -11.07 0.82 8.26
N ILE A 237 -10.37 -0.25 7.89
CA ILE A 237 -9.00 -0.52 8.33
C ILE A 237 -8.05 0.01 7.25
N PRO A 238 -7.29 1.09 7.53
CA PRO A 238 -6.29 1.60 6.60
C PRO A 238 -5.06 0.70 6.57
N GLY A 239 -4.20 0.85 5.55
CA GLY A 239 -2.88 0.21 5.56
C GLY A 239 -2.03 0.67 6.74
N HIS A 240 -2.05 1.97 7.05
CA HIS A 240 -1.33 2.54 8.19
C HIS A 240 -2.21 3.49 9.00
N GLY A 241 -2.04 3.44 10.33
CA GLY A 241 -2.72 4.33 11.28
C GLY A 241 -3.94 3.69 11.94
N PRO A 242 -4.73 4.46 12.68
CA PRO A 242 -5.88 3.95 13.44
C PRO A 242 -7.02 3.50 12.53
N VAL A 243 -7.83 2.56 13.01
CA VAL A 243 -9.10 2.19 12.37
C VAL A 243 -9.98 3.43 12.20
N SER A 244 -10.54 3.56 11.01
CA SER A 244 -11.41 4.65 10.57
C SER A 244 -12.84 4.15 10.35
N ASP A 245 -13.64 4.96 9.68
CA ASP A 245 -15.03 4.68 9.36
C ASP A 245 -15.39 5.14 7.93
N TYR A 246 -16.66 4.96 7.57
CA TYR A 246 -17.21 5.36 6.28
C TYR A 246 -16.98 6.85 5.98
N ASP A 247 -17.22 7.74 6.94
CA ASP A 247 -17.08 9.19 6.75
C ASP A 247 -15.61 9.60 6.58
N GLY A 248 -14.70 8.92 7.27
CA GLY A 248 -13.25 9.08 7.10
C GLY A 248 -12.81 8.73 5.68
N LEU A 249 -13.27 7.59 5.15
CA LEU A 249 -13.00 7.19 3.76
C LEU A 249 -13.63 8.17 2.75
N ALA A 250 -14.86 8.60 2.96
CA ALA A 250 -15.52 9.58 2.09
C ALA A 250 -14.74 10.91 2.07
N SER A 251 -14.31 11.39 3.23
CA SER A 251 -13.49 12.61 3.36
C SER A 251 -12.12 12.48 2.66
N TYR A 252 -11.51 11.29 2.73
CA TYR A 252 -10.26 10.99 2.03
C TYR A 252 -10.43 11.05 0.51
N ILE A 253 -11.51 10.47 -0.02
CA ILE A 253 -11.85 10.52 -1.45
C ILE A 253 -12.04 11.98 -1.91
N ASP A 254 -12.72 12.80 -1.12
CA ASP A 254 -12.94 14.22 -1.45
C ASP A 254 -11.63 15.03 -1.43
N MET A 255 -10.74 14.74 -0.49
CA MET A 255 -9.38 15.31 -0.45
C MET A 255 -8.61 14.93 -1.73
N LEU A 256 -8.59 13.65 -2.09
CA LEU A 256 -7.88 13.16 -3.28
C LEU A 256 -8.40 13.83 -4.56
N LYS A 257 -9.72 13.89 -4.75
CA LYS A 257 -10.36 14.56 -5.90
C LYS A 257 -9.97 16.03 -5.97
N THR A 258 -10.03 16.74 -4.84
CA THR A 258 -9.70 18.17 -4.77
C THR A 258 -8.23 18.41 -5.13
N VAL A 259 -7.31 17.64 -4.55
CA VAL A 259 -5.87 17.79 -4.84
C VAL A 259 -5.56 17.42 -6.30
N ARG A 260 -6.17 16.34 -6.79
CA ARG A 260 -6.08 15.91 -8.20
C ARG A 260 -6.50 17.02 -9.17
N GLU A 261 -7.65 17.65 -8.94
CA GLU A 261 -8.17 18.74 -9.79
C GLU A 261 -7.23 19.96 -9.79
N ARG A 262 -6.69 20.33 -8.62
CA ARG A 262 -5.73 21.43 -8.49
C ARG A 262 -4.45 21.16 -9.27
N ILE A 263 -3.87 19.97 -9.10
CA ILE A 263 -2.63 19.60 -9.79
C ILE A 263 -2.87 19.53 -11.30
N ALA A 264 -3.95 18.90 -11.77
CA ALA A 264 -4.30 18.83 -13.18
C ALA A 264 -4.50 20.21 -13.79
N GLY A 265 -5.15 21.14 -13.10
CA GLY A 265 -5.30 22.53 -13.52
C GLY A 265 -3.93 23.24 -13.69
N MET A 266 -3.02 23.01 -12.74
CA MET A 266 -1.67 23.59 -12.82
C MET A 266 -0.83 22.99 -13.96
N ILE A 267 -0.96 21.70 -14.23
CA ILE A 267 -0.34 21.03 -15.39
C ILE A 267 -0.87 21.64 -16.68
N ALA A 268 -2.19 21.83 -16.81
CA ALA A 268 -2.81 22.44 -17.98
C ALA A 268 -2.37 23.91 -18.20
N GLU A 269 -1.98 24.62 -17.14
CA GLU A 269 -1.36 25.95 -17.20
C GLU A 269 0.14 25.91 -17.59
N GLY A 270 0.72 24.71 -17.76
CA GLY A 270 2.13 24.52 -18.11
C GLY A 270 3.09 24.63 -16.92
N LYS A 271 2.62 24.50 -15.68
CA LYS A 271 3.47 24.48 -14.48
C LYS A 271 4.24 23.18 -14.38
N ASP A 272 5.51 23.25 -14.08
CA ASP A 272 6.35 22.11 -13.77
C ASP A 272 6.14 21.63 -12.31
N LEU A 273 6.76 20.52 -11.96
CA LEU A 273 6.64 19.90 -10.65
C LEU A 273 7.05 20.85 -9.50
N ASP A 274 8.14 21.61 -9.68
CA ASP A 274 8.63 22.54 -8.65
C ASP A 274 7.62 23.65 -8.37
N ALA A 275 7.00 24.19 -9.43
CA ALA A 275 5.95 25.20 -9.30
C ALA A 275 4.68 24.64 -8.64
N VAL A 276 4.33 23.38 -8.92
CA VAL A 276 3.18 22.70 -8.28
C VAL A 276 3.45 22.46 -6.79
N ILE A 277 4.62 21.97 -6.43
CA ILE A 277 5.02 21.77 -5.01
C ILE A 277 5.01 23.11 -4.27
N ALA A 278 5.57 24.16 -4.87
CA ALA A 278 5.60 25.51 -4.28
C ALA A 278 4.19 26.12 -4.08
N ALA A 279 3.21 25.72 -4.90
CA ALA A 279 1.82 26.16 -4.77
C ALA A 279 1.06 25.50 -3.61
N LYS A 280 1.60 24.43 -2.99
CA LYS A 280 1.04 23.72 -1.84
C LYS A 280 -0.44 23.31 -2.05
N PRO A 281 -0.75 22.48 -3.05
CA PRO A 281 -2.14 22.13 -3.38
C PRO A 281 -2.88 21.40 -2.26
N THR A 282 -2.16 20.87 -1.26
CA THR A 282 -2.66 20.13 -0.10
C THR A 282 -2.92 20.97 1.14
N ALA A 283 -2.47 22.24 1.19
CA ALA A 283 -2.33 23.05 2.42
C ALA A 283 -3.56 23.08 3.35
N GLU A 284 -4.78 23.02 2.84
CA GLU A 284 -6.00 23.02 3.66
C GLU A 284 -6.23 21.68 4.37
N PHE A 285 -5.62 20.61 3.85
CA PHE A 285 -5.77 19.23 4.35
C PHE A 285 -4.63 18.82 5.29
N ASP A 286 -3.51 19.59 5.34
CA ASP A 286 -2.30 19.23 6.09
C ASP A 286 -2.56 19.05 7.61
N THR A 287 -3.56 19.75 8.16
CA THR A 287 -3.93 19.57 9.58
C THR A 287 -4.52 18.19 9.86
N GLN A 288 -5.23 17.61 8.89
CA GLN A 288 -5.89 16.31 9.02
C GLN A 288 -5.00 15.16 8.60
N TYR A 289 -4.29 15.30 7.46
CA TYR A 289 -3.55 14.21 6.82
C TYR A 289 -2.03 14.29 7.02
N GLY A 290 -1.53 15.34 7.70
CA GLY A 290 -0.11 15.50 8.00
C GLY A 290 0.69 16.21 6.91
N ASP A 291 1.99 15.93 6.83
CA ASP A 291 2.89 16.57 5.88
C ASP A 291 2.97 15.79 4.56
N ALA A 292 2.38 16.34 3.50
CA ALA A 292 2.41 15.75 2.17
C ALA A 292 3.84 15.63 1.57
N SER A 293 4.82 16.38 2.09
CA SER A 293 6.20 16.33 1.61
C SER A 293 6.94 15.06 2.08
N GLY A 294 6.59 14.52 3.27
CA GLY A 294 7.26 13.38 3.87
C GLY A 294 7.22 12.11 3.01
N ILE A 295 6.07 11.85 2.39
CA ILE A 295 5.87 10.69 1.49
C ILE A 295 5.86 11.07 0.01
N GLY A 296 6.08 12.35 -0.30
CA GLY A 296 6.13 12.86 -1.66
C GLY A 296 4.79 12.84 -2.40
N PHE A 297 3.64 12.91 -1.71
CA PHE A 297 2.32 12.76 -2.33
C PHE A 297 2.10 13.70 -3.52
N VAL A 298 2.42 15.01 -3.40
CA VAL A 298 2.27 15.96 -4.51
C VAL A 298 3.14 15.60 -5.71
N ASN A 299 4.37 15.11 -5.46
CA ASN A 299 5.28 14.64 -6.51
C ASN A 299 4.69 13.41 -7.23
N ARG A 300 4.22 12.42 -6.48
CA ARG A 300 3.64 11.19 -7.03
C ARG A 300 2.35 11.48 -7.79
N ALA A 301 1.48 12.34 -7.25
CA ALA A 301 0.25 12.77 -7.91
C ALA A 301 0.52 13.51 -9.24
N TYR A 302 1.46 14.45 -9.24
CA TYR A 302 1.89 15.14 -10.47
C TYR A 302 2.42 14.14 -11.50
N THR A 303 3.32 13.24 -11.08
CA THR A 303 3.94 12.26 -11.98
C THR A 303 2.91 11.32 -12.58
N SER A 304 1.94 10.84 -11.78
CA SER A 304 0.83 10.00 -12.25
C SER A 304 0.01 10.71 -13.30
N LEU A 305 -0.43 11.95 -13.05
CA LEU A 305 -1.24 12.72 -13.98
C LEU A 305 -0.51 13.04 -15.30
N VAL A 306 0.77 13.39 -15.25
CA VAL A 306 1.58 13.62 -16.47
C VAL A 306 1.71 12.33 -17.29
N ARG A 307 1.91 11.16 -16.65
CA ARG A 307 1.98 9.86 -17.35
C ARG A 307 0.65 9.50 -18.01
N SER A 308 -0.47 9.84 -17.39
CA SER A 308 -1.82 9.59 -17.93
C SER A 308 -2.25 10.58 -19.02
N GLY A 309 -1.43 11.56 -19.34
CA GLY A 309 -1.64 12.51 -20.46
C GLY A 309 -2.52 13.72 -20.10
N HIS A 310 -2.55 14.09 -18.85
CA HIS A 310 -3.22 15.31 -18.35
C HIS A 310 -2.33 16.53 -18.43
#